data_6b87da4dccc18ae7368a81e5bc629a71
#
_entry.id   6b87da4dccc18ae7368a81e5bc629a71
#
_cell.length_a   1.000
_cell.length_b   1.000
_cell.length_c   1.000
_cell.angle_alpha   90.00
_cell.angle_beta   90.00
_cell.angle_gamma   90.00
#
_symmetry.space_group_name_H-M   'P 1'
#
loop_
_entity.id
_entity.type
_entity.pdbx_description
1 polymer ?
#
loop_
_entity_poly.entity_id
_entity_poly.type
_entity_poly.pdbx_seq_one_letter_code
_entity_poly.pdbx_strand_id
1 'polypeptide(L)'
;MIITDEDGYATFALFRCPACAGEVHDVIFVPRSSSFPRDEHGLSTQGEADIMCGWCTADYRLEVRNTTGKVFAQVIGFPKVAVTCTGAIHRDELDDIQLPWDIENTPSDSLVDALTDIEEVIQATDAIFYMKPLSRMAFIQQFAALEAYLADTLTQQVLENPEALRRSLAGLDVLKDIKLSLADVAANPDIVKITVAQTLRDILYHNFQRVDAIWRVALEFSIFPDPDVKRRMFSCLPIRHDCVHRNGRDKDGKEHADVNFDFVLQVGQDVHAMMMHIEDALARYLADDEDPAFQGSPTS
;
A
#
# COMPACT_ATOMS: atom_id res chain seq x y z
N MET A 1 13.59 12.03 -27.69
CA MET A 1 14.99 12.03 -27.22
C MET A 1 14.95 11.36 -25.85
N ILE A 2 15.64 10.26 -25.66
CA ILE A 2 15.74 9.62 -24.34
C ILE A 2 16.59 10.55 -23.47
N ILE A 3 16.06 10.92 -22.30
CA ILE A 3 16.73 11.80 -21.36
C ILE A 3 17.79 10.96 -20.64
N THR A 4 19.01 11.45 -20.61
CA THR A 4 20.12 10.77 -19.95
C THR A 4 20.54 11.53 -18.70
N ASP A 5 21.31 10.86 -17.86
CA ASP A 5 21.91 11.37 -16.64
C ASP A 5 22.73 12.68 -16.81
N GLU A 6 23.20 12.97 -18.03
CA GLU A 6 23.98 14.16 -18.35
C GLU A 6 23.17 15.46 -18.35
N ASP A 7 21.81 15.39 -18.35
CA ASP A 7 20.94 16.56 -18.37
C ASP A 7 20.85 17.29 -17.00
N GLY A 8 21.31 16.66 -15.93
CA GLY A 8 21.55 17.27 -14.62
C GLY A 8 20.31 17.61 -13.78
N TYR A 9 19.11 17.23 -14.22
CA TYR A 9 17.85 17.43 -13.46
C TYR A 9 17.04 16.14 -13.38
N ALA A 10 16.32 15.98 -12.28
CA ALA A 10 15.41 14.87 -12.04
C ALA A 10 14.09 15.35 -11.41
N THR A 11 13.09 14.50 -11.41
CA THR A 11 11.83 14.66 -10.69
C THR A 11 11.39 13.32 -10.12
N PHE A 12 10.60 13.37 -9.06
CA PHE A 12 9.90 12.20 -8.56
C PHE A 12 8.59 12.06 -9.29
N ALA A 13 8.37 10.90 -9.91
CA ALA A 13 7.13 10.58 -10.61
C ALA A 13 6.37 9.50 -9.84
N LEU A 14 5.06 9.71 -9.68
CA LEU A 14 4.15 8.82 -8.97
C LEU A 14 2.89 8.63 -9.82
N PHE A 15 2.46 7.36 -10.04
CA PHE A 15 1.19 7.04 -10.69
C PHE A 15 0.69 5.64 -10.31
N ARG A 16 -0.57 5.35 -10.64
CA ARG A 16 -1.14 4.01 -10.51
C ARG A 16 -0.83 3.17 -11.76
N CYS A 17 -0.25 1.99 -11.55
CA CYS A 17 0.09 1.06 -12.62
C CYS A 17 -1.15 0.66 -13.42
N PRO A 18 -1.18 0.85 -14.76
CA PRO A 18 -2.30 0.42 -15.60
C PRO A 18 -2.55 -1.09 -15.59
N ALA A 19 -1.51 -1.91 -15.33
CA ALA A 19 -1.60 -3.36 -15.35
C ALA A 19 -2.10 -3.93 -14.02
N CYS A 20 -1.54 -3.50 -12.87
CA CYS A 20 -1.82 -4.12 -11.58
C CYS A 20 -2.46 -3.18 -10.55
N ALA A 21 -2.70 -1.91 -10.91
CA ALA A 21 -3.18 -0.83 -10.05
C ALA A 21 -2.28 -0.52 -8.84
N GLY A 22 -1.10 -1.15 -8.74
CA GLY A 22 -0.07 -0.82 -7.75
C GLY A 22 0.46 0.59 -7.93
N GLU A 23 1.00 1.15 -6.89
CA GLU A 23 1.66 2.44 -6.95
C GLU A 23 3.02 2.28 -7.61
N VAL A 24 3.30 3.10 -8.62
CA VAL A 24 4.60 3.18 -9.30
C VAL A 24 5.21 4.51 -8.95
N HIS A 25 6.39 4.47 -8.36
CA HIS A 25 7.14 5.67 -8.03
C HIS A 25 8.62 5.44 -8.33
N ASP A 26 9.26 6.45 -8.87
CA ASP A 26 10.71 6.42 -9.13
C ASP A 26 11.22 7.83 -9.42
N VAL A 27 12.54 7.97 -9.40
CA VAL A 27 13.25 9.15 -9.88
C VAL A 27 13.42 9.02 -11.39
N ILE A 28 12.89 9.98 -12.12
CA ILE A 28 13.10 10.06 -13.57
C ILE A 28 13.89 11.30 -13.92
N PHE A 29 14.81 11.19 -14.88
CA PHE A 29 15.53 12.33 -15.38
C PHE A 29 14.61 13.22 -16.23
N VAL A 30 14.82 14.52 -16.13
CA VAL A 30 14.04 15.51 -16.87
C VAL A 30 14.93 16.39 -17.74
N PRO A 31 14.47 16.81 -18.92
CA PRO A 31 15.26 17.67 -19.77
C PRO A 31 15.49 19.03 -19.08
N ARG A 32 16.68 19.58 -19.23
CA ARG A 32 17.02 20.89 -18.71
C ARG A 32 16.09 21.95 -19.29
N SER A 33 15.48 22.77 -18.43
CA SER A 33 14.66 23.88 -18.90
C SER A 33 15.54 24.89 -19.64
N SER A 34 15.11 25.32 -20.81
CA SER A 34 15.81 26.37 -21.57
C SER A 34 15.58 27.73 -20.93
N SER A 35 16.66 28.43 -20.62
CA SER A 35 16.60 29.81 -20.08
C SER A 35 16.26 30.88 -21.13
N PHE A 36 16.12 30.49 -22.41
CA PHE A 36 15.86 31.39 -23.52
C PHE A 36 14.68 30.90 -24.35
N PRO A 37 13.66 31.73 -24.62
CA PRO A 37 12.54 31.38 -25.49
C PRO A 37 13.06 31.19 -26.92
N ARG A 38 12.94 29.98 -27.47
CA ARG A 38 13.31 29.68 -28.87
C ARG A 38 12.14 29.51 -29.81
N ASP A 39 10.90 29.44 -29.28
CA ASP A 39 9.69 29.22 -30.03
C ASP A 39 8.44 29.83 -29.35
N GLU A 40 7.35 29.90 -30.11
CA GLU A 40 6.07 30.55 -29.74
C GLU A 40 5.35 29.85 -28.55
N HIS A 41 5.87 28.73 -28.01
CA HIS A 41 5.23 27.91 -26.97
C HIS A 41 5.88 28.02 -25.59
N GLY A 42 6.81 28.96 -25.41
CA GLY A 42 7.43 29.23 -24.11
C GLY A 42 8.57 28.27 -23.74
N LEU A 43 9.13 28.51 -22.58
CA LEU A 43 10.35 27.88 -22.01
C LEU A 43 10.18 26.39 -21.62
N SER A 44 9.55 25.56 -22.46
CA SER A 44 9.36 24.14 -22.17
C SER A 44 10.30 23.24 -22.95
N THR A 45 10.90 22.27 -22.31
CA THR A 45 11.67 21.18 -22.92
C THR A 45 10.97 19.87 -22.73
N GLN A 46 11.11 18.94 -23.68
CA GLN A 46 10.38 17.69 -23.73
C GLN A 46 11.33 16.52 -23.99
N GLY A 47 11.09 15.39 -23.35
CA GLY A 47 11.85 14.16 -23.53
C GLY A 47 11.05 12.94 -23.07
N GLU A 48 11.68 11.79 -23.05
CA GLU A 48 11.07 10.53 -22.63
C GLU A 48 11.92 9.90 -21.53
N ALA A 49 11.26 9.30 -20.53
CA ALA A 49 11.88 8.54 -19.45
C ALA A 49 11.20 7.18 -19.31
N ASP A 50 11.98 6.16 -18.99
CA ASP A 50 11.47 4.82 -18.72
C ASP A 50 11.31 4.62 -17.20
N ILE A 51 10.27 3.90 -16.79
CA ILE A 51 9.98 3.56 -15.39
C ILE A 51 9.33 2.18 -15.33
N MET A 52 9.73 1.39 -14.34
CA MET A 52 9.21 0.04 -14.13
C MET A 52 8.30 -0.02 -12.90
N CYS A 53 7.23 -0.78 -12.99
CA CYS A 53 6.39 -1.07 -11.83
C CYS A 53 7.08 -2.07 -10.90
N GLY A 54 7.36 -1.68 -9.66
CA GLY A 54 7.95 -2.57 -8.66
C GLY A 54 7.06 -3.76 -8.26
N TRP A 55 5.74 -3.67 -8.52
CA TRP A 55 4.77 -4.72 -8.15
C TRP A 55 4.61 -5.81 -9.21
N CYS A 56 4.60 -5.46 -10.49
CA CYS A 56 4.32 -6.41 -11.58
C CYS A 56 5.36 -6.37 -12.68
N THR A 57 6.46 -5.67 -12.48
CA THR A 57 7.58 -5.53 -13.41
C THR A 57 7.24 -5.00 -14.81
N ALA A 58 6.02 -4.44 -14.97
CA ALA A 58 5.63 -3.84 -16.25
C ALA A 58 6.43 -2.56 -16.50
N ASP A 59 7.02 -2.46 -17.69
CA ASP A 59 7.77 -1.29 -18.12
C ASP A 59 6.83 -0.24 -18.73
N TYR A 60 7.04 1.00 -18.37
CA TYR A 60 6.33 2.14 -18.90
C TYR A 60 7.29 3.19 -19.41
N ARG A 61 6.88 3.87 -20.47
CA ARG A 61 7.58 5.04 -20.99
C ARG A 61 6.71 6.28 -20.73
N LEU A 62 7.34 7.30 -20.17
CA LEU A 62 6.70 8.58 -19.90
C LEU A 62 7.20 9.63 -20.89
N GLU A 63 6.27 10.39 -21.43
CA GLU A 63 6.58 11.68 -22.05
C GLU A 63 6.71 12.71 -20.93
N VAL A 64 7.87 13.34 -20.80
CA VAL A 64 8.20 14.28 -19.71
C VAL A 64 8.42 15.66 -20.28
N ARG A 65 7.80 16.65 -19.67
CA ARG A 65 7.92 18.07 -20.03
C ARG A 65 8.34 18.90 -18.83
N ASN A 66 9.44 19.64 -18.97
CA ASN A 66 9.90 20.59 -17.96
C ASN A 66 9.63 22.02 -18.43
N THR A 67 8.83 22.76 -17.66
CA THR A 67 8.47 24.15 -17.94
C THR A 67 8.88 25.01 -16.76
N THR A 68 10.03 25.66 -16.86
CA THR A 68 10.59 26.55 -15.83
C THR A 68 10.57 25.94 -14.41
N GLY A 69 11.02 24.68 -14.29
CA GLY A 69 11.08 23.95 -13.02
C GLY A 69 9.80 23.19 -12.62
N LYS A 70 8.68 23.40 -13.34
CA LYS A 70 7.50 22.55 -13.19
C LYS A 70 7.57 21.38 -14.17
N VAL A 71 7.45 20.18 -13.62
CA VAL A 71 7.50 18.95 -14.42
C VAL A 71 6.09 18.39 -14.58
N PHE A 72 5.80 17.98 -15.81
CA PHE A 72 4.58 17.27 -16.20
C PHE A 72 5.00 15.98 -16.89
N ALA A 73 4.37 14.88 -16.53
CA ALA A 73 4.60 13.61 -17.21
C ALA A 73 3.29 12.92 -17.59
N GLN A 74 3.35 12.12 -18.65
CA GLN A 74 2.24 11.31 -19.11
C GLN A 74 2.73 9.94 -19.52
N VAL A 75 2.03 8.88 -19.08
CA VAL A 75 2.35 7.50 -19.49
C VAL A 75 1.94 7.31 -20.95
N ILE A 76 2.92 7.00 -21.82
CA ILE A 76 2.69 6.79 -23.26
C ILE A 76 1.80 5.53 -23.42
N GLY A 77 0.73 5.69 -24.21
CA GLY A 77 -0.28 4.63 -24.40
C GLY A 77 -1.42 4.63 -23.37
N PHE A 78 -1.27 5.34 -22.23
CA PHE A 78 -2.27 5.40 -21.17
C PHE A 78 -2.65 6.85 -20.77
N PRO A 79 -3.29 7.62 -21.66
CA PRO A 79 -3.53 9.05 -21.45
C PRO A 79 -4.47 9.38 -20.28
N LYS A 80 -5.17 8.39 -19.72
CA LYS A 80 -6.06 8.55 -18.55
C LYS A 80 -5.35 8.36 -17.21
N VAL A 81 -4.11 7.88 -17.22
CA VAL A 81 -3.32 7.69 -16.00
C VAL A 81 -2.76 9.04 -15.59
N ALA A 82 -3.19 9.51 -14.42
CA ALA A 82 -2.63 10.72 -13.83
C ALA A 82 -1.24 10.43 -13.27
N VAL A 83 -0.25 11.22 -13.68
CA VAL A 83 1.11 11.18 -13.13
C VAL A 83 1.33 12.43 -12.31
N THR A 84 1.72 12.25 -11.05
CA THR A 84 2.14 13.34 -10.16
C THR A 84 3.66 13.45 -10.22
N CYS A 85 4.16 14.66 -10.44
CA CYS A 85 5.59 14.94 -10.44
C CYS A 85 5.89 16.03 -9.43
N THR A 86 7.06 15.96 -8.80
CA THR A 86 7.64 17.09 -8.06
C THR A 86 8.18 18.16 -9.03
N GLY A 87 8.68 19.28 -8.51
CA GLY A 87 9.47 20.21 -9.32
C GLY A 87 10.76 19.56 -9.81
N ALA A 88 11.38 20.15 -10.84
CA ALA A 88 12.71 19.73 -11.28
C ALA A 88 13.75 20.05 -10.20
N ILE A 89 14.53 19.05 -9.82
CA ILE A 89 15.54 19.08 -8.78
C ILE A 89 16.90 18.90 -9.46
N HIS A 90 17.92 19.68 -9.06
CA HIS A 90 19.27 19.47 -9.59
C HIS A 90 19.84 18.16 -9.04
N ARG A 91 20.57 17.43 -9.88
CA ARG A 91 21.12 16.11 -9.52
C ARG A 91 21.98 16.15 -8.26
N ASP A 92 22.82 17.16 -8.11
CA ASP A 92 23.69 17.30 -6.93
C ASP A 92 22.92 17.47 -5.62
N GLU A 93 21.63 17.81 -5.70
CA GLU A 93 20.72 17.97 -4.54
C GLU A 93 19.94 16.68 -4.26
N LEU A 94 19.97 15.67 -5.18
CA LEU A 94 19.23 14.42 -5.01
C LEU A 94 19.76 13.58 -3.86
N ASP A 95 21.09 13.55 -3.67
CA ASP A 95 21.72 12.77 -2.61
C ASP A 95 21.44 13.35 -1.19
N ASP A 96 21.06 14.63 -1.12
CA ASP A 96 20.68 15.31 0.12
C ASP A 96 19.16 15.28 0.37
N ILE A 97 18.36 14.86 -0.61
CA ILE A 97 16.91 14.78 -0.50
C ILE A 97 16.52 13.40 0.00
N GLN A 98 16.03 13.34 1.22
CA GLN A 98 15.36 12.16 1.74
C GLN A 98 14.03 11.97 0.98
N LEU A 99 14.01 11.01 0.04
CA LEU A 99 12.84 10.74 -0.77
C LEU A 99 11.70 10.25 0.11
N PRO A 100 10.45 10.66 -0.15
CA PRO A 100 9.30 10.15 0.60
C PRO A 100 9.15 8.62 0.56
N TRP A 101 9.86 7.94 -0.35
CA TRP A 101 9.89 6.48 -0.55
C TRP A 101 11.28 5.85 -0.44
N ASP A 102 12.38 6.60 -0.23
CA ASP A 102 13.70 6.07 0.20
C ASP A 102 13.71 5.67 1.67
N ILE A 103 12.74 6.11 2.42
CA ILE A 103 12.24 5.34 3.51
C ILE A 103 11.46 4.23 2.81
N GLU A 104 12.01 3.01 2.73
CA GLU A 104 11.21 1.82 2.53
C GLU A 104 10.16 1.81 3.66
N ASN A 105 9.08 2.58 3.48
CA ASN A 105 7.94 2.52 4.36
C ASN A 105 7.33 1.16 4.12
N THR A 106 7.76 0.21 4.91
CA THR A 106 7.11 -1.08 5.00
C THR A 106 5.63 -0.83 5.37
N PRO A 107 4.72 -1.75 5.06
CA PRO A 107 3.34 -1.64 5.53
C PRO A 107 3.25 -1.41 7.04
N SER A 108 4.17 -1.98 7.84
CA SER A 108 4.27 -1.77 9.29
C SER A 108 4.68 -0.34 9.66
N ASP A 109 5.65 0.26 8.96
CA ASP A 109 6.04 1.65 9.21
C ASP A 109 4.88 2.61 8.94
N SER A 110 4.18 2.42 7.82
CA SER A 110 3.00 3.22 7.47
C SER A 110 1.87 3.10 8.51
N LEU A 111 1.71 1.92 9.10
CA LEU A 111 0.74 1.72 10.19
C LEU A 111 1.19 2.41 11.48
N VAL A 112 2.46 2.30 11.85
CA VAL A 112 3.04 2.97 13.04
C VAL A 112 2.91 4.48 12.92
N ASP A 113 3.25 5.05 11.77
CA ASP A 113 3.11 6.49 11.50
C ASP A 113 1.66 6.94 11.66
N ALA A 114 0.71 6.21 11.06
CA ALA A 114 -0.71 6.53 11.18
C ALA A 114 -1.23 6.46 12.62
N LEU A 115 -0.78 5.49 13.43
CA LEU A 115 -1.14 5.39 14.84
C LEU A 115 -0.52 6.52 15.67
N THR A 116 0.73 6.90 15.37
CA THR A 116 1.43 8.01 16.02
C THR A 116 0.76 9.35 15.72
N ASP A 117 0.45 9.63 14.46
CA ASP A 117 -0.27 10.84 14.04
C ASP A 117 -1.63 10.98 14.76
N ILE A 118 -2.36 9.87 14.91
CA ILE A 118 -3.64 9.83 15.63
C ILE A 118 -3.42 10.17 17.11
N GLU A 119 -2.40 9.60 17.74
CA GLU A 119 -2.09 9.86 19.15
C GLU A 119 -1.66 11.31 19.36
N GLU A 120 -0.82 11.88 18.51
CA GLU A 120 -0.41 13.29 18.53
C GLU A 120 -1.61 14.24 18.42
N VAL A 121 -2.53 13.97 17.49
CA VAL A 121 -3.75 14.77 17.33
C VAL A 121 -4.62 14.69 18.59
N ILE A 122 -4.75 13.52 19.21
CA ILE A 122 -5.51 13.34 20.46
C ILE A 122 -4.85 14.11 21.60
N GLN A 123 -3.51 14.01 21.75
CA GLN A 123 -2.76 14.69 22.80
C GLN A 123 -2.74 16.22 22.65
N ALA A 124 -2.67 16.71 21.41
CA ALA A 124 -2.66 18.14 21.12
C ALA A 124 -4.03 18.81 21.33
N THR A 125 -5.10 18.03 21.50
CA THR A 125 -6.46 18.55 21.56
C THR A 125 -6.89 18.84 23.00
N ASP A 126 -6.69 20.07 23.47
CA ASP A 126 -7.17 20.58 24.78
C ASP A 126 -8.71 20.75 24.85
N ALA A 127 -9.45 20.44 23.80
CA ALA A 127 -10.82 20.85 23.64
C ALA A 127 -11.82 19.78 24.11
N ILE A 128 -12.23 19.87 25.36
CA ILE A 128 -13.33 19.09 25.98
C ILE A 128 -14.62 19.07 25.11
N PHE A 129 -14.84 20.08 24.27
CA PHE A 129 -16.06 20.22 23.47
C PHE A 129 -16.08 19.40 22.16
N TYR A 130 -14.92 18.97 21.64
CA TYR A 130 -14.83 18.25 20.35
C TYR A 130 -14.44 16.77 20.49
N MET A 131 -14.41 16.25 21.72
CA MET A 131 -13.90 14.92 22.04
C MET A 131 -14.61 13.79 21.26
N LYS A 132 -15.94 13.77 21.21
CA LYS A 132 -16.71 12.68 20.59
C LYS A 132 -16.54 12.59 19.07
N PRO A 133 -16.67 13.68 18.28
CA PRO A 133 -16.40 13.62 16.84
C PRO A 133 -14.97 13.20 16.54
N LEU A 134 -13.99 13.75 17.27
CA LEU A 134 -12.58 13.41 17.09
C LEU A 134 -12.30 11.94 17.42
N SER A 135 -12.82 11.43 18.54
CA SER A 135 -12.68 10.01 18.90
C SER A 135 -13.23 9.08 17.82
N ARG A 136 -14.40 9.42 17.23
CA ARG A 136 -14.97 8.64 16.13
C ARG A 136 -14.09 8.68 14.87
N MET A 137 -13.57 9.86 14.53
CA MET A 137 -12.67 10.02 13.37
C MET A 137 -11.39 9.24 13.57
N ALA A 138 -10.75 9.37 14.74
CA ALA A 138 -9.54 8.65 15.11
C ALA A 138 -9.76 7.13 15.06
N PHE A 139 -10.86 6.65 15.65
CA PHE A 139 -11.25 5.24 15.63
C PHE A 139 -11.41 4.69 14.20
N ILE A 140 -12.10 5.44 13.31
CA ILE A 140 -12.27 5.03 11.91
C ILE A 140 -10.91 4.99 11.20
N GLN A 141 -10.05 5.98 11.46
CA GLN A 141 -8.72 6.06 10.85
C GLN A 141 -7.82 4.90 11.28
N GLN A 142 -7.84 4.48 12.56
CA GLN A 142 -7.09 3.31 13.02
C GLN A 142 -7.50 2.04 12.27
N PHE A 143 -8.81 1.85 12.02
CA PHE A 143 -9.29 0.72 11.22
C PHE A 143 -8.84 0.82 9.76
N ALA A 144 -8.90 2.01 9.17
CA ALA A 144 -8.46 2.21 7.78
C ALA A 144 -6.95 1.90 7.63
N ALA A 145 -6.13 2.34 8.58
CA ALA A 145 -4.70 2.04 8.60
C ALA A 145 -4.43 0.54 8.77
N LEU A 146 -5.14 -0.13 9.68
CA LEU A 146 -5.04 -1.58 9.85
C LEU A 146 -5.48 -2.35 8.59
N GLU A 147 -6.59 -1.94 7.95
CA GLU A 147 -7.08 -2.56 6.71
C GLU A 147 -6.03 -2.44 5.59
N ALA A 148 -5.39 -1.28 5.45
CA ALA A 148 -4.31 -1.06 4.48
C ALA A 148 -3.08 -1.93 4.79
N TYR A 149 -2.60 -1.93 6.04
CA TYR A 149 -1.50 -2.77 6.49
C TYR A 149 -1.73 -4.26 6.17
N LEU A 150 -2.91 -4.79 6.53
CA LEU A 150 -3.25 -6.19 6.27
C LEU A 150 -3.30 -6.51 4.78
N ALA A 151 -3.78 -5.57 3.95
CA ALA A 151 -3.89 -5.75 2.51
C ALA A 151 -2.52 -5.75 1.83
N ASP A 152 -1.69 -4.77 2.16
CA ASP A 152 -0.40 -4.56 1.53
C ASP A 152 0.58 -5.65 1.95
N THR A 153 0.66 -5.97 3.25
CA THR A 153 1.50 -7.06 3.77
C THR A 153 1.12 -8.41 3.16
N LEU A 154 -0.17 -8.76 3.15
CA LEU A 154 -0.59 -10.04 2.54
C LEU A 154 -0.23 -10.09 1.05
N THR A 155 -0.51 -9.02 0.32
CA THR A 155 -0.23 -8.95 -1.11
C THR A 155 1.26 -9.09 -1.39
N GLN A 156 2.09 -8.35 -0.66
CA GLN A 156 3.54 -8.42 -0.77
C GLN A 156 4.04 -9.84 -0.51
N GLN A 157 3.69 -10.43 0.64
CA GLN A 157 4.16 -11.76 1.03
C GLN A 157 3.73 -12.85 0.05
N VAL A 158 2.51 -12.79 -0.47
CA VAL A 158 2.02 -13.76 -1.45
C VAL A 158 2.74 -13.62 -2.80
N LEU A 159 3.11 -12.41 -3.22
CA LEU A 159 3.77 -12.20 -4.50
C LEU A 159 5.28 -12.49 -4.45
N GLU A 160 5.92 -12.24 -3.31
CA GLU A 160 7.37 -12.45 -3.13
C GLU A 160 7.71 -13.90 -2.78
N ASN A 161 6.83 -14.61 -2.05
CA ASN A 161 7.05 -16.00 -1.66
C ASN A 161 6.31 -16.99 -2.57
N PRO A 162 7.04 -17.82 -3.38
CA PRO A 162 6.45 -18.78 -4.30
C PRO A 162 5.54 -19.82 -3.63
N GLU A 163 5.85 -20.21 -2.38
CA GLU A 163 5.05 -21.19 -1.65
C GLU A 163 3.75 -20.58 -1.13
N ALA A 164 3.77 -19.33 -0.64
CA ALA A 164 2.59 -18.58 -0.28
C ALA A 164 1.68 -18.36 -1.50
N LEU A 165 2.26 -18.03 -2.65
CA LEU A 165 1.53 -17.90 -3.92
C LEU A 165 0.87 -19.25 -4.29
N ARG A 166 1.61 -20.34 -4.23
CA ARG A 166 1.09 -21.68 -4.54
C ARG A 166 -0.07 -22.07 -3.61
N ARG A 167 0.06 -21.85 -2.29
CA ARG A 167 -1.02 -22.10 -1.32
C ARG A 167 -2.24 -21.23 -1.58
N SER A 168 -2.01 -19.96 -1.88
CA SER A 168 -3.10 -19.01 -2.22
C SER A 168 -3.88 -19.47 -3.45
N LEU A 169 -3.19 -19.83 -4.54
CA LEU A 169 -3.82 -20.34 -5.77
C LEU A 169 -4.61 -21.62 -5.55
N ALA A 170 -4.10 -22.52 -4.71
CA ALA A 170 -4.75 -23.80 -4.42
C ALA A 170 -5.90 -23.71 -3.41
N GLY A 171 -5.79 -22.79 -2.43
CA GLY A 171 -6.63 -22.77 -1.24
C GLY A 171 -7.66 -21.65 -1.15
N LEU A 172 -7.44 -20.50 -1.81
CA LEU A 172 -8.33 -19.36 -1.68
C LEU A 172 -9.52 -19.46 -2.64
N ASP A 173 -10.72 -19.48 -2.10
CA ASP A 173 -11.96 -19.56 -2.89
C ASP A 173 -12.09 -18.41 -3.90
N VAL A 174 -11.59 -17.22 -3.54
CA VAL A 174 -11.62 -16.04 -4.41
C VAL A 174 -10.78 -16.20 -5.69
N LEU A 175 -9.81 -17.12 -5.70
CA LEU A 175 -8.95 -17.40 -6.84
C LEU A 175 -9.39 -18.64 -7.66
N LYS A 176 -10.16 -19.54 -7.07
CA LYS A 176 -10.55 -20.83 -7.70
C LYS A 176 -11.37 -20.67 -8.98
N ASP A 177 -12.20 -19.63 -9.06
CA ASP A 177 -13.09 -19.40 -10.19
C ASP A 177 -12.42 -18.61 -11.33
N ILE A 178 -11.21 -18.10 -11.12
CA ILE A 178 -10.46 -17.33 -12.10
C ILE A 178 -9.86 -18.29 -13.13
N LYS A 179 -10.11 -18.03 -14.41
CA LYS A 179 -9.62 -18.82 -15.53
C LYS A 179 -8.75 -17.95 -16.43
N LEU A 180 -7.51 -18.35 -16.58
CA LEU A 180 -6.56 -17.75 -17.54
C LEU A 180 -6.38 -18.73 -18.70
N SER A 181 -6.36 -18.21 -19.94
CA SER A 181 -6.03 -19.03 -21.09
C SER A 181 -4.52 -19.25 -21.17
N LEU A 182 -4.09 -20.36 -21.78
CA LEU A 182 -2.66 -20.58 -22.05
C LEU A 182 -2.06 -19.49 -22.96
N ALA A 183 -2.88 -18.87 -23.82
CA ALA A 183 -2.45 -17.77 -24.66
C ALA A 183 -2.17 -16.52 -23.82
N ASP A 184 -2.99 -16.21 -22.81
CA ASP A 184 -2.77 -15.07 -21.91
C ASP A 184 -1.46 -15.27 -21.10
N VAL A 185 -1.25 -16.48 -20.57
CA VAL A 185 -0.03 -16.81 -19.82
C VAL A 185 1.22 -16.76 -20.72
N ALA A 186 1.11 -17.21 -21.97
CA ALA A 186 2.22 -17.15 -22.92
C ALA A 186 2.52 -15.71 -23.38
N ALA A 187 1.50 -14.86 -23.45
CA ALA A 187 1.66 -13.44 -23.81
C ALA A 187 2.22 -12.60 -22.66
N ASN A 188 1.86 -12.94 -21.41
CA ASN A 188 2.34 -12.26 -20.21
C ASN A 188 2.61 -13.30 -19.10
N PRO A 189 3.87 -13.70 -18.86
CA PRO A 189 4.23 -14.66 -17.81
C PRO A 189 3.80 -14.22 -16.39
N ASP A 190 3.72 -12.92 -16.14
CA ASP A 190 3.36 -12.37 -14.83
C ASP A 190 1.83 -12.23 -14.61
N ILE A 191 1.02 -12.61 -15.62
CA ILE A 191 -0.45 -12.48 -15.56
C ILE A 191 -1.06 -13.14 -14.32
N VAL A 192 -0.47 -14.23 -13.84
CA VAL A 192 -0.91 -14.93 -12.63
C VAL A 192 -0.70 -14.04 -11.40
N LYS A 193 0.50 -13.49 -11.22
CA LYS A 193 0.82 -12.59 -10.10
C LYS A 193 -0.04 -11.33 -10.12
N ILE A 194 -0.21 -10.72 -11.29
CA ILE A 194 -1.06 -9.54 -11.50
C ILE A 194 -2.50 -9.84 -11.06
N THR A 195 -3.04 -10.98 -11.51
CA THR A 195 -4.41 -11.40 -11.19
C THR A 195 -4.58 -11.64 -9.70
N VAL A 196 -3.61 -12.29 -9.06
CA VAL A 196 -3.61 -12.52 -7.61
C VAL A 196 -3.56 -11.21 -6.86
N ALA A 197 -2.66 -10.30 -7.22
CA ALA A 197 -2.54 -8.98 -6.60
C ALA A 197 -3.85 -8.19 -6.66
N GLN A 198 -4.49 -8.14 -7.83
CA GLN A 198 -5.78 -7.47 -8.00
C GLN A 198 -6.86 -8.11 -7.13
N THR A 199 -6.94 -9.43 -7.13
CA THR A 199 -7.94 -10.17 -6.34
C THR A 199 -7.76 -9.95 -4.83
N LEU A 200 -6.52 -9.95 -4.34
CA LEU A 200 -6.24 -9.70 -2.93
C LEU A 200 -6.59 -8.25 -2.53
N ARG A 201 -6.34 -7.28 -3.39
CA ARG A 201 -6.71 -5.87 -3.14
C ARG A 201 -8.21 -5.61 -3.10
N ASP A 202 -9.01 -6.41 -3.81
CA ASP A 202 -10.47 -6.30 -3.83
C ASP A 202 -11.15 -6.91 -2.59
N ILE A 203 -10.38 -7.50 -1.68
CA ILE A 203 -10.90 -8.09 -0.43
C ILE A 203 -11.32 -6.97 0.52
N LEU A 204 -12.46 -7.16 1.21
CA LEU A 204 -12.92 -6.26 2.27
C LEU A 204 -12.17 -6.58 3.57
N TYR A 205 -11.10 -5.86 3.86
CA TYR A 205 -10.20 -6.15 4.99
C TYR A 205 -10.81 -5.87 6.37
N HIS A 206 -11.92 -5.15 6.47
CA HIS A 206 -12.70 -5.06 7.70
C HIS A 206 -13.49 -6.33 8.03
N ASN A 207 -13.60 -7.29 7.13
CA ASN A 207 -14.17 -8.60 7.43
C ASN A 207 -13.09 -9.50 8.02
N PHE A 208 -12.74 -9.28 9.28
CA PHE A 208 -11.67 -9.99 9.96
C PHE A 208 -11.81 -11.51 9.95
N GLN A 209 -13.04 -12.05 9.95
CA GLN A 209 -13.24 -13.51 9.87
C GLN A 209 -12.71 -14.05 8.53
N ARG A 210 -13.02 -13.36 7.44
CA ARG A 210 -12.55 -13.74 6.11
C ARG A 210 -11.07 -13.49 5.94
N VAL A 211 -10.57 -12.37 6.42
CA VAL A 211 -9.16 -12.00 6.35
C VAL A 211 -8.30 -13.00 7.13
N ASP A 212 -8.66 -13.34 8.38
CA ASP A 212 -7.95 -14.33 9.19
C ASP A 212 -7.91 -15.72 8.51
N ALA A 213 -9.00 -16.11 7.84
CA ALA A 213 -9.03 -17.36 7.08
C ALA A 213 -8.10 -17.33 5.87
N ILE A 214 -8.05 -16.22 5.14
CA ILE A 214 -7.15 -16.02 3.99
C ILE A 214 -5.69 -16.07 4.43
N TRP A 215 -5.34 -15.36 5.51
CA TRP A 215 -3.98 -15.35 6.07
C TRP A 215 -3.54 -16.74 6.49
N ARG A 216 -4.40 -17.51 7.15
CA ARG A 216 -4.10 -18.90 7.53
C ARG A 216 -3.87 -19.83 6.33
N VAL A 217 -4.55 -19.60 5.22
CA VAL A 217 -4.32 -20.37 3.99
C VAL A 217 -3.02 -19.95 3.31
N ALA A 218 -2.78 -18.65 3.18
CA ALA A 218 -1.64 -18.12 2.44
C ALA A 218 -0.33 -18.23 3.22
N LEU A 219 -0.34 -17.85 4.52
CA LEU A 219 0.84 -17.65 5.36
C LEU A 219 0.88 -18.54 6.60
N GLU A 220 -0.13 -19.41 6.80
CA GLU A 220 -0.20 -20.46 7.84
C GLU A 220 -0.31 -19.96 9.28
N PHE A 221 -0.56 -18.68 9.51
CA PHE A 221 -0.79 -18.12 10.85
C PHE A 221 -2.01 -17.18 10.91
N SER A 222 -2.45 -16.86 12.13
CA SER A 222 -3.56 -15.95 12.40
C SER A 222 -3.10 -14.51 12.43
N ILE A 223 -3.95 -13.55 12.02
CA ILE A 223 -3.71 -12.12 12.21
C ILE A 223 -3.84 -11.70 13.68
N PHE A 224 -4.36 -12.53 14.56
CA PHE A 224 -4.61 -12.20 15.97
C PHE A 224 -3.56 -12.83 16.88
N PRO A 225 -2.96 -12.04 17.82
CA PRO A 225 -1.98 -12.54 18.76
C PRO A 225 -2.62 -13.51 19.79
N ASP A 226 -3.83 -13.23 20.21
CA ASP A 226 -4.53 -14.00 21.24
C ASP A 226 -6.07 -13.86 21.12
N PRO A 227 -6.85 -14.71 21.84
CA PRO A 227 -8.31 -14.68 21.81
C PRO A 227 -8.93 -13.39 22.39
N ASP A 228 -8.23 -12.67 23.24
CA ASP A 228 -8.77 -11.48 23.90
C ASP A 228 -8.71 -10.28 22.95
N VAL A 229 -7.57 -10.06 22.28
CA VAL A 229 -7.47 -9.07 21.20
C VAL A 229 -8.47 -9.39 20.10
N LYS A 230 -8.55 -10.66 19.67
CA LYS A 230 -9.56 -11.08 18.69
C LYS A 230 -10.97 -10.68 19.09
N ARG A 231 -11.39 -10.97 20.31
CA ARG A 231 -12.73 -10.66 20.81
C ARG A 231 -13.00 -9.15 20.82
N ARG A 232 -12.04 -8.34 21.30
CA ARG A 232 -12.16 -6.89 21.32
C ARG A 232 -12.28 -6.32 19.91
N MET A 233 -11.42 -6.72 18.99
CA MET A 233 -11.45 -6.25 17.60
C MET A 233 -12.75 -6.64 16.90
N PHE A 234 -13.28 -7.84 17.12
CA PHE A 234 -14.61 -8.22 16.60
C PHE A 234 -15.73 -7.38 17.21
N SER A 235 -15.67 -6.99 18.50
CA SER A 235 -16.66 -6.12 19.11
C SER A 235 -16.64 -4.69 18.57
N CYS A 236 -15.53 -4.25 18.00
CA CYS A 236 -15.40 -2.95 17.35
C CYS A 236 -16.08 -2.87 15.97
N LEU A 237 -16.26 -3.99 15.26
CA LEU A 237 -16.81 -3.98 13.88
C LEU A 237 -18.18 -3.31 13.75
N PRO A 238 -19.21 -3.66 14.57
CA PRO A 238 -20.49 -2.97 14.51
C PRO A 238 -20.37 -1.47 14.88
N ILE A 239 -19.52 -1.13 15.84
CA ILE A 239 -19.27 0.26 16.23
C ILE A 239 -18.64 1.04 15.08
N ARG A 240 -17.63 0.46 14.41
CA ARG A 240 -16.98 1.03 13.20
C ARG A 240 -18.00 1.25 12.09
N HIS A 241 -18.86 0.27 11.82
CA HIS A 241 -19.93 0.41 10.83
C HIS A 241 -20.85 1.60 11.15
N ASP A 242 -21.29 1.71 12.40
CA ASP A 242 -22.17 2.80 12.84
C ASP A 242 -21.48 4.17 12.86
N CYS A 243 -20.18 4.21 13.17
CA CYS A 243 -19.40 5.44 13.08
C CYS A 243 -19.28 5.93 11.62
N VAL A 244 -19.03 5.02 10.67
CA VAL A 244 -18.90 5.37 9.24
C VAL A 244 -20.23 5.79 8.63
N HIS A 245 -21.31 5.05 8.90
CA HIS A 245 -22.57 5.19 8.16
C HIS A 245 -23.66 5.95 8.91
N ARG A 246 -23.58 6.06 10.26
CA ARG A 246 -24.62 6.62 11.11
C ARG A 246 -24.11 7.64 12.12
N ASN A 247 -22.93 8.21 11.88
CA ASN A 247 -22.31 9.21 12.75
C ASN A 247 -22.23 8.74 14.22
N GLY A 248 -21.88 7.46 14.45
CA GLY A 248 -21.71 6.87 15.77
C GLY A 248 -23.02 6.52 16.48
N ARG A 249 -24.10 6.29 15.74
CA ARG A 249 -25.39 5.83 16.28
C ARG A 249 -25.72 4.45 15.75
N ASP A 250 -26.25 3.61 16.63
CA ASP A 250 -26.75 2.29 16.22
C ASP A 250 -28.03 2.40 15.34
N LYS A 251 -28.55 1.25 14.91
CA LYS A 251 -29.76 1.16 14.08
C LYS A 251 -31.02 1.73 14.78
N ASP A 252 -31.02 1.80 16.11
CA ASP A 252 -32.11 2.32 16.93
C ASP A 252 -31.93 3.81 17.29
N GLY A 253 -30.88 4.44 16.76
CA GLY A 253 -30.53 5.86 16.95
C GLY A 253 -29.78 6.16 18.25
N LYS A 254 -29.42 5.14 19.03
CA LYS A 254 -28.68 5.29 20.28
C LYS A 254 -27.20 5.54 19.96
N GLU A 255 -26.63 6.57 20.61
CA GLU A 255 -25.20 6.90 20.45
C GLU A 255 -24.29 5.88 21.14
N HIS A 256 -23.19 5.50 20.49
CA HIS A 256 -22.09 4.78 21.10
C HIS A 256 -21.28 5.72 22.00
N ALA A 257 -21.77 5.93 23.23
CA ALA A 257 -21.18 6.87 24.18
C ALA A 257 -19.79 6.45 24.66
N ASP A 258 -19.48 5.16 24.54
CA ASP A 258 -18.22 4.57 24.98
C ASP A 258 -17.06 4.82 23.98
N VAL A 259 -17.34 5.36 22.79
CA VAL A 259 -16.31 5.78 21.83
C VAL A 259 -15.73 7.12 22.28
N ASN A 260 -14.83 7.03 23.24
CA ASN A 260 -14.09 8.11 23.85
C ASN A 260 -12.57 7.92 23.61
N PHE A 261 -11.71 8.75 24.18
CA PHE A 261 -10.26 8.64 24.01
C PHE A 261 -9.68 7.36 24.58
N ASP A 262 -10.13 6.92 25.75
CA ASP A 262 -9.64 5.65 26.34
C ASP A 262 -9.97 4.47 25.44
N PHE A 263 -11.15 4.47 24.81
CA PHE A 263 -11.53 3.47 23.82
C PHE A 263 -10.61 3.53 22.59
N VAL A 264 -10.34 4.71 22.06
CA VAL A 264 -9.44 4.89 20.90
C VAL A 264 -8.03 4.43 21.21
N LEU A 265 -7.50 4.79 22.39
CA LEU A 265 -6.17 4.33 22.84
C LEU A 265 -6.11 2.80 22.96
N GLN A 266 -7.16 2.18 23.53
CA GLN A 266 -7.20 0.72 23.64
C GLN A 266 -7.25 0.05 22.26
N VAL A 267 -8.01 0.59 21.32
CA VAL A 267 -8.04 0.08 19.94
C VAL A 267 -6.66 0.23 19.27
N GLY A 268 -6.00 1.36 19.45
CA GLY A 268 -4.63 1.59 18.95
C GLY A 268 -3.65 0.54 19.50
N GLN A 269 -3.73 0.22 20.80
CA GLN A 269 -2.91 -0.83 21.42
C GLN A 269 -3.22 -2.21 20.81
N ASP A 270 -4.49 -2.53 20.58
CA ASP A 270 -4.88 -3.80 19.98
C ASP A 270 -4.41 -3.92 18.52
N VAL A 271 -4.51 -2.83 17.75
CA VAL A 271 -3.98 -2.74 16.38
C VAL A 271 -2.47 -2.93 16.36
N HIS A 272 -1.74 -2.23 17.24
CA HIS A 272 -0.29 -2.38 17.38
C HIS A 272 0.10 -3.80 17.79
N ALA A 273 -0.64 -4.42 18.71
CA ALA A 273 -0.39 -5.81 19.13
C ALA A 273 -0.61 -6.80 17.97
N MET A 274 -1.61 -6.58 17.12
CA MET A 274 -1.82 -7.37 15.90
C MET A 274 -0.64 -7.22 14.93
N MET A 275 -0.18 -5.99 14.67
CA MET A 275 0.96 -5.73 13.81
C MET A 275 2.22 -6.43 14.33
N MET A 276 2.59 -6.25 15.60
CA MET A 276 3.77 -6.90 16.20
C MET A 276 3.70 -8.42 16.10
N HIS A 277 2.53 -9.01 16.34
CA HIS A 277 2.32 -10.45 16.18
C HIS A 277 2.54 -10.92 14.74
N ILE A 278 2.05 -10.16 13.76
CA ILE A 278 2.19 -10.46 12.33
C ILE A 278 3.67 -10.37 11.94
N GLU A 279 4.38 -9.29 12.29
CA GLU A 279 5.80 -9.11 11.97
C GLU A 279 6.64 -10.23 12.59
N ASP A 280 6.40 -10.60 13.86
CA ASP A 280 7.07 -11.72 14.52
C ASP A 280 6.77 -13.08 13.85
N ALA A 281 5.55 -13.27 13.34
CA ALA A 281 5.17 -14.49 12.63
C ALA A 281 5.81 -14.55 11.25
N LEU A 282 5.86 -13.42 10.52
CA LEU A 282 6.54 -13.31 9.23
C LEU A 282 8.04 -13.56 9.35
N ALA A 283 8.69 -12.98 10.35
CA ALA A 283 10.12 -13.20 10.59
C ALA A 283 10.44 -14.70 10.79
N ARG A 284 9.60 -15.42 11.52
CA ARG A 284 9.73 -16.88 11.70
C ARG A 284 9.44 -17.65 10.40
N TYR A 285 8.38 -17.27 9.72
CA TYR A 285 7.97 -17.89 8.47
C TYR A 285 9.06 -17.81 7.39
N LEU A 286 9.73 -16.66 7.27
CA LEU A 286 10.82 -16.46 6.32
C LEU A 286 12.10 -17.18 6.73
N ALA A 287 12.40 -17.28 8.04
CA ALA A 287 13.56 -18.01 8.53
C ALA A 287 13.46 -19.53 8.28
N ASP A 288 12.25 -20.10 8.39
CA ASP A 288 12.02 -21.54 8.11
C ASP A 288 12.19 -21.88 6.62
N ASP A 289 11.95 -20.91 5.72
CA ASP A 289 12.10 -21.09 4.26
C ASP A 289 13.59 -21.04 3.81
N GLU A 290 14.47 -20.41 4.58
CA GLU A 290 15.91 -20.31 4.30
C GLU A 290 16.74 -21.54 4.75
N ASP A 291 16.18 -22.47 5.54
CA ASP A 291 16.90 -23.67 6.05
C ASP A 291 16.81 -24.83 5.04
N PRO A 292 17.90 -25.14 4.26
CA PRO A 292 17.89 -26.19 3.26
C PRO A 292 17.80 -27.62 3.84
N ALA A 293 17.81 -27.79 5.15
CA ALA A 293 17.75 -29.09 5.83
C ALA A 293 16.38 -29.78 5.72
N PHE A 294 15.32 -29.04 5.35
CA PHE A 294 13.95 -29.60 5.24
C PHE A 294 13.59 -30.15 3.83
N GLN A 295 14.47 -29.98 2.82
CA GLN A 295 14.22 -30.43 1.43
C GLN A 295 14.67 -31.87 1.13
N GLY A 296 14.88 -32.73 2.12
CA GLY A 296 15.47 -34.03 1.88
C GLY A 296 15.00 -35.19 2.74
N SER A 297 13.76 -35.63 2.57
CA SER A 297 13.44 -37.05 2.86
C SER A 297 12.39 -37.58 1.88
N PRO A 298 12.79 -38.26 0.81
CA PRO A 298 11.85 -39.07 0.05
C PRO A 298 11.47 -40.26 0.92
N THR A 299 10.22 -40.30 1.37
CA THR A 299 9.64 -41.52 1.94
C THR A 299 9.59 -42.60 0.85
N SER A 300 10.35 -43.64 1.09
CA SER A 300 10.36 -44.90 0.37
C SER A 300 9.01 -45.61 0.47
#